data_c4a5a39fef5e1e21bab215c42acea1fb
#
_entry.id   c4a5a39fef5e1e21bab215c42acea1fb
#
_cell.length_a   1.000
_cell.length_b   1.000
_cell.length_c   1.000
_cell.angle_alpha   90.00
_cell.angle_beta   90.00
_cell.angle_gamma   90.00
#
_symmetry.space_group_name_H-M   'P 1'
#
loop_
_entity.id
_entity.type
_entity.pdbx_description
1 polymer ?
#
loop_
_entity_poly.entity_id
_entity_poly.type
_entity_poly.pdbx_seq_one_letter_code
_entity_poly.pdbx_strand_id
1 'polypeptide(L)'
;MVDHENRRRVSVGNFSDNLNFEPVEAILMIGEPKRWESSLQLLIDLLMTEGKPTKAPKTLAAFKQLPIIACNMDLVFMAEACMPRFGHGAFLVCLEALYKKITGKDLEYEALIGKPCEITYRYAEHTIADIAKKMGIKRHIKKLYFVGDNPNVDIVGCNLYERYLKDSWSNKRNRNRNDSVTRTLPRSRSIPSEEALYEQTVTSMESLLVGTGVYNPEKETETKSEDIVYHGHRDIAHEPELSKPTKFLPDVDNGISYILEKENFAIKT
;
A
#
# COMPACT_ATOMS: atom_id res chain seq x y z
N MET A 1 -36.97 -19.36 11.13
CA MET A 1 -37.12 -18.94 12.53
C MET A 1 -35.76 -19.09 13.16
N VAL A 2 -35.01 -18.00 13.24
CA VAL A 2 -33.66 -17.96 13.81
C VAL A 2 -33.81 -17.41 15.22
N ASP A 3 -33.28 -18.18 16.14
CA ASP A 3 -33.38 -18.03 17.58
C ASP A 3 -32.83 -16.69 18.08
N HIS A 4 -33.73 -15.81 18.54
CA HIS A 4 -33.44 -14.45 18.97
C HIS A 4 -33.17 -14.30 20.47
N GLU A 5 -33.06 -15.42 21.22
CA GLU A 5 -33.11 -15.40 22.69
C GLU A 5 -31.77 -15.45 23.44
N ASN A 6 -30.62 -15.34 22.81
CA ASN A 6 -29.35 -15.38 23.55
C ASN A 6 -28.48 -14.14 23.40
N ARG A 7 -29.08 -12.96 23.25
CA ARG A 7 -28.36 -11.72 23.59
C ARG A 7 -28.39 -11.53 25.11
N ARG A 8 -27.45 -12.15 25.82
CA ARG A 8 -27.13 -11.71 27.18
C ARG A 8 -26.86 -10.20 27.09
N ARG A 9 -27.77 -9.41 27.65
CA ARG A 9 -27.47 -8.02 28.02
C ARG A 9 -26.30 -8.13 28.98
N VAL A 10 -25.09 -7.84 28.50
CA VAL A 10 -23.97 -7.50 29.35
C VAL A 10 -24.43 -6.24 30.05
N SER A 11 -24.87 -6.37 31.31
CA SER A 11 -25.13 -5.24 32.16
C SER A 11 -23.86 -4.40 32.18
N VAL A 12 -23.99 -3.08 32.02
CA VAL A 12 -22.94 -2.11 32.26
C VAL A 12 -22.71 -2.09 33.80
N GLY A 13 -22.32 -3.25 34.33
CA GLY A 13 -21.89 -3.40 35.71
C GLY A 13 -20.39 -3.31 35.69
N ASN A 14 -19.87 -2.28 36.36
CA ASN A 14 -18.50 -2.09 36.77
C ASN A 14 -17.53 -3.03 36.03
N PHE A 15 -17.02 -2.58 34.91
CA PHE A 15 -15.78 -3.13 34.34
C PHE A 15 -14.72 -2.90 35.41
N SER A 16 -14.76 -3.75 36.43
CA SER A 16 -13.83 -3.69 37.53
C SER A 16 -12.45 -4.05 37.02
N ASP A 17 -11.48 -3.39 37.57
CA ASP A 17 -10.03 -3.41 37.42
C ASP A 17 -9.33 -4.79 37.33
N ASN A 18 -10.05 -5.87 37.09
CA ASN A 18 -9.57 -7.26 37.13
C ASN A 18 -9.18 -7.87 35.78
N LEU A 19 -9.33 -7.14 34.66
CA LEU A 19 -8.66 -7.50 33.42
C LEU A 19 -7.25 -6.86 33.48
N ASN A 20 -6.28 -7.63 33.94
CA ASN A 20 -4.84 -7.35 33.74
C ASN A 20 -4.55 -7.45 32.24
N PHE A 21 -5.11 -6.51 31.47
CA PHE A 21 -4.82 -6.38 30.05
C PHE A 21 -3.55 -5.55 29.92
N GLU A 22 -2.48 -6.16 29.43
CA GLU A 22 -1.27 -5.43 29.13
C GLU A 22 -1.56 -4.35 28.07
N PRO A 23 -0.98 -3.16 28.20
CA PRO A 23 -1.20 -2.09 27.23
C PRO A 23 -0.82 -2.52 25.83
N VAL A 24 -1.63 -2.13 24.85
CA VAL A 24 -1.25 -2.27 23.44
C VAL A 24 -0.14 -1.27 23.15
N GLU A 25 0.99 -1.74 22.64
CA GLU A 25 2.16 -0.90 22.38
C GLU A 25 2.22 -0.38 20.94
N ALA A 26 1.60 -1.09 19.99
CA ALA A 26 1.55 -0.73 18.59
C ALA A 26 0.30 -1.30 17.90
N ILE A 27 -0.06 -0.73 16.76
CA ILE A 27 -1.18 -1.16 15.93
C ILE A 27 -0.64 -1.59 14.56
N LEU A 28 -0.98 -2.82 14.16
CA LEU A 28 -0.64 -3.35 12.84
C LEU A 28 -1.93 -3.64 12.06
N MET A 29 -2.14 -2.90 10.99
CA MET A 29 -3.29 -3.04 10.10
C MET A 29 -2.84 -3.70 8.79
N ILE A 30 -3.20 -4.98 8.60
CA ILE A 30 -2.73 -5.79 7.46
C ILE A 30 -3.73 -5.75 6.30
N GLY A 31 -5.02 -5.60 6.59
CA GLY A 31 -6.08 -5.54 5.59
C GLY A 31 -7.38 -5.01 6.17
N GLU A 32 -8.38 -4.81 5.30
CA GLU A 32 -9.67 -4.26 5.70
C GLU A 32 -10.41 -5.20 6.66
N PRO A 33 -10.94 -4.68 7.77
CA PRO A 33 -11.71 -5.47 8.70
C PRO A 33 -13.12 -5.75 8.16
N LYS A 34 -13.72 -6.86 8.57
CA LYS A 34 -15.10 -7.23 8.19
C LYS A 34 -16.16 -6.34 8.83
N ARG A 35 -15.89 -5.78 10.01
CA ARG A 35 -16.79 -4.94 10.80
C ARG A 35 -16.15 -3.59 11.03
N TRP A 36 -16.39 -2.66 10.11
CA TRP A 36 -15.75 -1.35 10.15
C TRP A 36 -16.10 -0.55 11.38
N GLU A 37 -17.38 -0.49 11.76
CA GLU A 37 -17.83 0.24 12.95
C GLU A 37 -17.06 -0.17 14.22
N SER A 38 -17.10 -1.47 14.54
CA SER A 38 -16.44 -1.98 15.75
C SER A 38 -14.93 -1.79 15.71
N SER A 39 -14.33 -1.96 14.53
CA SER A 39 -12.88 -1.81 14.35
C SER A 39 -12.45 -0.35 14.45
N LEU A 40 -13.19 0.57 13.84
CA LEU A 40 -12.95 2.01 13.95
C LEU A 40 -13.06 2.46 15.42
N GLN A 41 -14.11 2.03 16.14
CA GLN A 41 -14.28 2.36 17.54
C GLN A 41 -13.10 1.87 18.38
N LEU A 42 -12.70 0.58 18.23
CA LEU A 42 -11.58 0.01 18.96
C LEU A 42 -10.27 0.75 18.67
N LEU A 43 -10.01 1.06 17.41
CA LEU A 43 -8.79 1.80 17.02
C LEU A 43 -8.75 3.20 17.63
N ILE A 44 -9.86 3.92 17.58
CA ILE A 44 -9.96 5.25 18.19
C ILE A 44 -9.75 5.15 19.71
N ASP A 45 -10.37 4.17 20.37
CA ASP A 45 -10.20 3.96 21.82
C ASP A 45 -8.73 3.70 22.18
N LEU A 46 -8.07 2.79 21.45
CA LEU A 46 -6.65 2.48 21.67
C LEU A 46 -5.74 3.69 21.46
N LEU A 47 -5.99 4.44 20.37
CA LEU A 47 -5.19 5.61 20.01
C LEU A 47 -5.33 6.75 21.03
N MET A 48 -6.50 6.92 21.62
CA MET A 48 -6.79 7.98 22.59
C MET A 48 -6.43 7.61 24.02
N THR A 49 -6.23 6.32 24.31
CA THR A 49 -5.96 5.83 25.67
C THR A 49 -4.56 5.27 25.85
N GLU A 50 -3.66 5.54 24.92
CA GLU A 50 -2.28 5.00 24.94
C GLU A 50 -2.24 3.47 25.13
N GLY A 51 -3.13 2.79 24.38
CA GLY A 51 -3.24 1.33 24.40
C GLY A 51 -4.00 0.72 25.59
N LYS A 52 -4.65 1.54 26.40
CA LYS A 52 -5.42 1.10 27.59
C LYS A 52 -6.90 1.45 27.46
N PRO A 53 -7.68 0.76 26.63
CA PRO A 53 -9.05 1.14 26.29
C PRO A 53 -10.03 1.12 27.49
N THR A 54 -9.61 0.54 28.64
CA THR A 54 -10.38 0.55 29.88
C THR A 54 -10.25 1.86 30.67
N LYS A 55 -9.37 2.77 30.25
CA LYS A 55 -9.11 4.03 30.95
C LYS A 55 -9.40 5.20 30.02
N ALA A 56 -10.47 5.94 30.31
CA ALA A 56 -10.74 7.18 29.58
C ALA A 56 -9.58 8.18 29.76
N PRO A 57 -9.17 8.89 28.70
CA PRO A 57 -8.13 9.90 28.80
C PRO A 57 -8.60 11.06 29.68
N LYS A 58 -7.73 11.58 30.54
CA LYS A 58 -8.05 12.72 31.40
C LYS A 58 -8.21 14.02 30.59
N THR A 59 -7.47 14.17 29.50
CA THR A 59 -7.56 15.29 28.56
C THR A 59 -7.25 14.81 27.15
N LEU A 60 -7.97 15.32 26.15
CA LEU A 60 -7.71 15.02 24.74
C LEU A 60 -6.39 15.61 24.21
N ALA A 61 -5.80 16.54 24.95
CA ALA A 61 -4.58 17.25 24.51
C ALA A 61 -3.27 16.51 24.81
N ALA A 62 -3.26 15.58 25.76
CA ALA A 62 -2.04 15.06 26.39
C ALA A 62 -1.70 13.60 26.08
N PHE A 63 -2.43 12.92 25.18
CA PHE A 63 -2.10 11.54 24.88
C PHE A 63 -1.05 11.43 23.76
N LYS A 64 -0.17 10.44 23.91
CA LYS A 64 0.80 10.05 22.88
C LYS A 64 0.14 9.01 21.97
N GLN A 65 0.13 9.29 20.67
CA GLN A 65 -0.37 8.36 19.70
C GLN A 65 0.48 7.08 19.68
N LEU A 66 -0.18 5.91 19.63
CA LEU A 66 0.50 4.65 19.43
C LEU A 66 1.13 4.58 18.04
N PRO A 67 2.26 3.89 17.88
CA PRO A 67 2.81 3.57 16.56
C PRO A 67 1.81 2.77 15.74
N ILE A 68 1.61 3.17 14.48
CA ILE A 68 0.72 2.51 13.54
C ILE A 68 1.50 2.11 12.30
N ILE A 69 1.37 0.85 11.92
CA ILE A 69 1.80 0.35 10.62
C ILE A 69 0.56 -0.10 9.86
N ALA A 70 0.37 0.41 8.65
CA ALA A 70 -0.74 0.03 7.79
C ALA A 70 -0.25 -0.45 6.43
N CYS A 71 -0.95 -1.47 5.92
CA CYS A 71 -0.66 -2.08 4.63
C CYS A 71 -1.81 -1.83 3.66
N ASN A 72 -1.51 -1.77 2.38
CA ASN A 72 -2.48 -1.63 1.28
C ASN A 72 -3.28 -0.32 1.30
N MET A 73 -2.84 0.61 0.46
CA MET A 73 -3.43 1.96 0.34
C MET A 73 -4.50 2.05 -0.76
N ASP A 74 -4.87 0.94 -1.39
CA ASP A 74 -5.85 0.93 -2.47
C ASP A 74 -7.24 1.32 -1.93
N LEU A 75 -7.88 2.31 -2.54
CA LEU A 75 -9.22 2.75 -2.17
C LEU A 75 -10.27 1.71 -2.51
N VAL A 76 -10.13 1.09 -3.67
CA VAL A 76 -11.09 0.13 -4.22
C VAL A 76 -10.39 -1.03 -4.91
N PHE A 77 -11.09 -2.15 -5.03
CA PHE A 77 -10.66 -3.31 -5.81
C PHE A 77 -11.84 -3.94 -6.55
N MET A 78 -11.57 -4.66 -7.64
CA MET A 78 -12.59 -5.42 -8.35
C MET A 78 -12.82 -6.78 -7.68
N ALA A 79 -14.11 -7.11 -7.53
CA ALA A 79 -14.59 -8.39 -7.09
C ALA A 79 -15.73 -8.84 -8.01
N GLU A 80 -16.56 -9.80 -7.59
CA GLU A 80 -17.67 -10.33 -8.42
C GLU A 80 -18.78 -9.29 -8.69
N ALA A 81 -18.83 -8.17 -7.96
CA ALA A 81 -19.81 -7.12 -8.18
C ALA A 81 -19.46 -6.27 -9.42
N CYS A 82 -20.50 -5.72 -10.08
CA CYS A 82 -20.32 -4.86 -11.25
C CYS A 82 -19.61 -3.51 -10.93
N MET A 83 -19.63 -3.09 -9.66
CA MET A 83 -18.95 -1.90 -9.17
C MET A 83 -17.78 -2.31 -8.26
N PRO A 84 -16.67 -1.55 -8.24
CA PRO A 84 -15.57 -1.80 -7.31
C PRO A 84 -16.00 -1.80 -5.85
N ARG A 85 -15.33 -2.60 -5.04
CA ARG A 85 -15.54 -2.69 -3.59
C ARG A 85 -14.50 -1.85 -2.86
N PHE A 86 -14.86 -1.37 -1.67
CA PHE A 86 -13.94 -0.63 -0.83
C PHE A 86 -12.77 -1.51 -0.39
N GLY A 87 -11.57 -1.02 -0.60
CA GLY A 87 -10.33 -1.61 -0.12
C GLY A 87 -9.90 -1.08 1.24
N HIS A 88 -8.76 -1.55 1.69
CA HIS A 88 -8.19 -1.14 2.99
C HIS A 88 -7.89 0.36 3.05
N GLY A 89 -7.47 0.97 1.95
CA GLY A 89 -7.25 2.42 1.88
C GLY A 89 -8.51 3.23 2.22
N ALA A 90 -9.70 2.78 1.81
CA ALA A 90 -10.96 3.42 2.18
C ALA A 90 -11.24 3.32 3.69
N PHE A 91 -10.92 2.19 4.34
CA PHE A 91 -11.02 2.04 5.79
C PHE A 91 -10.08 3.02 6.51
N LEU A 92 -8.84 3.18 6.01
CA LEU A 92 -7.87 4.11 6.59
C LEU A 92 -8.34 5.58 6.47
N VAL A 93 -8.93 5.96 5.34
CA VAL A 93 -9.54 7.29 5.17
C VAL A 93 -10.64 7.54 6.21
N CYS A 94 -11.50 6.54 6.47
CA CYS A 94 -12.52 6.66 7.52
C CYS A 94 -11.90 6.82 8.91
N LEU A 95 -10.87 6.04 9.24
CA LEU A 95 -10.16 6.13 10.51
C LEU A 95 -9.53 7.52 10.70
N GLU A 96 -8.83 8.02 9.71
CA GLU A 96 -8.19 9.34 9.72
C GLU A 96 -9.20 10.46 9.89
N ALA A 97 -10.31 10.41 9.14
CA ALA A 97 -11.35 11.42 9.23
C ALA A 97 -11.98 11.45 10.62
N LEU A 98 -12.28 10.30 11.21
CA LEU A 98 -12.81 10.20 12.57
C LEU A 98 -11.81 10.68 13.61
N TYR A 99 -10.55 10.21 13.52
CA TYR A 99 -9.48 10.60 14.44
C TYR A 99 -9.28 12.12 14.44
N LYS A 100 -9.16 12.71 13.25
CA LYS A 100 -9.02 14.16 13.09
C LYS A 100 -10.24 14.92 13.65
N LYS A 101 -11.46 14.42 13.37
CA LYS A 101 -12.68 15.06 13.85
C LYS A 101 -12.81 15.05 15.37
N ILE A 102 -12.39 13.95 15.99
CA ILE A 102 -12.50 13.77 17.46
C ILE A 102 -11.36 14.48 18.20
N THR A 103 -10.13 14.39 17.69
CA THR A 103 -8.93 14.85 18.39
C THR A 103 -8.43 16.22 17.94
N GLY A 104 -8.81 16.65 16.76
CA GLY A 104 -8.26 17.84 16.09
C GLY A 104 -6.84 17.64 15.53
N LYS A 105 -6.28 16.41 15.62
CA LYS A 105 -4.93 16.06 15.17
C LYS A 105 -5.00 15.16 13.94
N ASP A 106 -4.01 15.24 13.06
CA ASP A 106 -3.85 14.28 11.99
C ASP A 106 -3.29 12.96 12.53
N LEU A 107 -3.75 11.83 11.98
CA LEU A 107 -3.26 10.51 12.32
C LEU A 107 -1.88 10.32 11.65
N GLU A 108 -0.89 9.92 12.42
CA GLU A 108 0.46 9.68 11.93
C GLU A 108 0.76 8.19 11.85
N TYR A 109 1.35 7.74 10.73
CA TYR A 109 1.79 6.37 10.54
C TYR A 109 3.31 6.26 10.65
N GLU A 110 3.80 5.24 11.36
CA GLU A 110 5.21 4.87 11.33
C GLU A 110 5.60 4.34 9.96
N ALA A 111 4.73 3.53 9.37
CA ALA A 111 4.90 3.00 8.02
C ALA A 111 3.57 2.80 7.31
N LEU A 112 3.55 3.17 6.03
CA LEU A 112 2.54 2.78 5.05
C LEU A 112 3.19 1.83 4.05
N ILE A 113 2.73 0.56 4.02
CA ILE A 113 3.31 -0.51 3.21
C ILE A 113 2.33 -0.93 2.12
N GLY A 114 2.81 -1.01 0.91
CA GLY A 114 2.01 -1.33 -0.26
C GLY A 114 2.37 -0.44 -1.43
N LYS A 115 1.76 -0.70 -2.58
CA LYS A 115 1.92 0.16 -3.77
C LYS A 115 1.37 1.57 -3.46
N PRO A 116 2.01 2.63 -3.88
CA PRO A 116 3.28 2.76 -4.60
C PRO A 116 4.47 3.09 -3.68
N CYS A 117 4.43 2.68 -2.41
CA CYS A 117 5.46 3.01 -1.42
C CYS A 117 6.81 2.39 -1.82
N GLU A 118 7.87 3.19 -1.80
CA GLU A 118 9.23 2.77 -2.18
C GLU A 118 9.67 1.48 -1.49
N ILE A 119 9.42 1.34 -0.19
CA ILE A 119 9.83 0.19 0.59
C ILE A 119 9.25 -1.13 0.05
N THR A 120 8.05 -1.10 -0.53
CA THR A 120 7.41 -2.27 -1.11
C THR A 120 8.18 -2.79 -2.31
N TYR A 121 8.60 -1.91 -3.20
CA TYR A 121 9.38 -2.26 -4.39
C TYR A 121 10.82 -2.67 -4.01
N ARG A 122 11.43 -1.98 -3.05
CA ARG A 122 12.74 -2.34 -2.51
C ARG A 122 12.73 -3.74 -1.89
N TYR A 123 11.69 -4.06 -1.13
CA TYR A 123 11.54 -5.39 -0.55
C TYR A 123 11.27 -6.46 -1.62
N ALA A 124 10.47 -6.15 -2.64
CA ALA A 124 10.27 -7.05 -3.78
C ALA A 124 11.59 -7.30 -4.53
N GLU A 125 12.38 -6.27 -4.80
CA GLU A 125 13.71 -6.39 -5.40
C GLU A 125 14.63 -7.29 -4.58
N HIS A 126 14.69 -7.06 -3.26
CA HIS A 126 15.46 -7.89 -2.32
C HIS A 126 15.00 -9.36 -2.37
N THR A 127 13.68 -9.60 -2.33
CA THR A 127 13.11 -10.96 -2.36
C THR A 127 13.46 -11.68 -3.66
N ILE A 128 13.35 -11.02 -4.80
CA ILE A 128 13.70 -11.59 -6.11
C ILE A 128 15.20 -11.88 -6.18
N ALA A 129 16.05 -11.00 -5.66
CA ALA A 129 17.49 -11.22 -5.60
C ALA A 129 17.86 -12.42 -4.72
N ASP A 130 17.17 -12.60 -3.58
CA ASP A 130 17.37 -13.75 -2.71
C ASP A 130 16.93 -15.07 -3.37
N ILE A 131 15.80 -15.08 -4.06
CA ILE A 131 15.34 -16.22 -4.86
C ILE A 131 16.36 -16.56 -5.95
N ALA A 132 16.83 -15.57 -6.70
CA ALA A 132 17.82 -15.78 -7.74
C ALA A 132 19.12 -16.40 -7.18
N LYS A 133 19.57 -15.90 -6.03
CA LYS A 133 20.74 -16.46 -5.32
C LYS A 133 20.53 -17.91 -4.89
N LYS A 134 19.36 -18.24 -4.34
CA LYS A 134 18.98 -19.62 -3.97
C LYS A 134 18.94 -20.56 -5.17
N MET A 135 18.57 -20.05 -6.34
CA MET A 135 18.60 -20.77 -7.62
C MET A 135 20.01 -20.87 -8.24
N GLY A 136 21.03 -20.35 -7.60
CA GLY A 136 22.41 -20.35 -8.09
C GLY A 136 22.71 -19.32 -9.19
N ILE A 137 21.83 -18.37 -9.41
CA ILE A 137 22.03 -17.29 -10.38
C ILE A 137 23.02 -16.27 -9.78
N LYS A 138 24.18 -16.14 -10.39
CA LYS A 138 25.26 -15.25 -9.92
C LYS A 138 25.17 -13.83 -10.49
N ARG A 139 24.40 -13.63 -11.56
CA ARG A 139 24.24 -12.31 -12.19
C ARG A 139 23.27 -11.44 -11.39
N HIS A 140 23.61 -10.16 -11.23
CA HIS A 140 22.72 -9.18 -10.64
C HIS A 140 21.52 -8.92 -11.54
N ILE A 141 20.35 -8.82 -10.93
CA ILE A 141 19.12 -8.42 -11.62
C ILE A 141 19.23 -6.92 -11.91
N LYS A 142 19.08 -6.55 -13.18
CA LYS A 142 19.20 -5.16 -13.65
C LYS A 142 17.86 -4.55 -14.04
N LYS A 143 16.90 -5.38 -14.41
CA LYS A 143 15.62 -4.99 -14.94
C LYS A 143 14.52 -5.81 -14.30
N LEU A 144 13.42 -5.14 -13.95
CA LEU A 144 12.19 -5.75 -13.47
C LEU A 144 11.04 -5.43 -14.41
N TYR A 145 10.08 -6.34 -14.47
CA TYR A 145 8.80 -6.15 -15.13
C TYR A 145 7.70 -6.24 -14.07
N PHE A 146 6.86 -5.24 -14.04
CA PHE A 146 5.70 -5.21 -13.15
C PHE A 146 4.44 -5.42 -13.98
N VAL A 147 3.69 -6.47 -13.65
CA VAL A 147 2.42 -6.80 -14.31
C VAL A 147 1.28 -6.46 -13.35
N GLY A 148 0.35 -5.64 -13.79
CA GLY A 148 -0.80 -5.23 -12.99
C GLY A 148 -2.02 -4.90 -13.85
N ASP A 149 -3.18 -4.81 -13.23
CA ASP A 149 -4.46 -4.59 -13.90
C ASP A 149 -5.09 -3.22 -13.62
N ASN A 150 -4.51 -2.46 -12.72
CA ASN A 150 -5.00 -1.14 -12.34
C ASN A 150 -4.03 -0.04 -12.77
N PRO A 151 -4.38 0.78 -13.79
CA PRO A 151 -3.52 1.86 -14.26
C PRO A 151 -3.24 2.91 -13.17
N ASN A 152 -4.21 3.17 -12.28
CA ASN A 152 -4.11 4.21 -11.27
C ASN A 152 -3.37 3.80 -9.98
N VAL A 153 -3.05 2.53 -9.82
CA VAL A 153 -2.32 2.00 -8.66
C VAL A 153 -1.08 1.25 -9.11
N ASP A 154 -1.25 0.19 -9.92
CA ASP A 154 -0.18 -0.71 -10.32
C ASP A 154 0.81 -0.03 -11.26
N ILE A 155 0.27 0.61 -12.29
CA ILE A 155 1.10 1.29 -13.30
C ILE A 155 1.71 2.57 -12.72
N VAL A 156 0.91 3.38 -12.02
CA VAL A 156 1.42 4.56 -11.30
C VAL A 156 2.54 4.17 -10.35
N GLY A 157 2.36 3.12 -9.56
CA GLY A 157 3.37 2.68 -8.61
C GLY A 157 4.66 2.21 -9.29
N CYS A 158 4.54 1.42 -10.35
CA CYS A 158 5.69 0.99 -11.16
C CYS A 158 6.43 2.18 -11.77
N ASN A 159 5.70 3.11 -12.40
CA ASN A 159 6.30 4.26 -13.06
C ASN A 159 6.93 5.26 -12.06
N LEU A 160 6.36 5.40 -10.86
CA LEU A 160 6.99 6.16 -9.76
C LEU A 160 8.29 5.51 -9.32
N TYR A 161 8.32 4.17 -9.18
CA TYR A 161 9.53 3.47 -8.79
C TYR A 161 10.60 3.54 -9.89
N GLU A 162 10.21 3.45 -11.17
CA GLU A 162 11.13 3.68 -12.31
C GLU A 162 11.73 5.10 -12.26
N ARG A 163 10.92 6.12 -11.97
CA ARG A 163 11.39 7.50 -11.76
C ARG A 163 12.41 7.56 -10.62
N TYR A 164 12.10 6.94 -9.47
CA TYR A 164 13.02 6.84 -8.35
C TYR A 164 14.35 6.14 -8.71
N LEU A 165 14.30 5.05 -9.47
CA LEU A 165 15.51 4.35 -9.93
C LEU A 165 16.40 5.27 -10.77
N LYS A 166 15.82 5.98 -11.73
CA LYS A 166 16.55 6.94 -12.59
C LYS A 166 17.22 8.04 -11.76
N ASP A 167 16.50 8.62 -10.82
CA ASP A 167 16.99 9.67 -9.94
C ASP A 167 18.12 9.17 -9.03
N SER A 168 17.94 7.98 -8.42
CA SER A 168 18.93 7.40 -7.52
C SER A 168 20.24 7.05 -8.24
N TRP A 169 20.15 6.51 -9.44
CA TRP A 169 21.35 6.22 -10.26
C TRP A 169 22.01 7.46 -10.82
N SER A 170 21.26 8.49 -11.17
CA SER A 170 21.78 9.79 -11.59
C SER A 170 22.53 10.47 -10.44
N ASN A 171 21.96 10.44 -9.23
CA ASN A 171 22.60 11.00 -8.03
C ASN A 171 23.83 10.19 -7.58
N LYS A 172 23.84 8.86 -7.73
CA LYS A 172 25.06 8.06 -7.52
C LYS A 172 26.19 8.46 -8.48
N ARG A 173 25.87 8.83 -9.72
CA ARG A 173 26.86 9.36 -10.69
C ARG A 173 27.32 10.78 -10.32
N ASN A 174 26.46 11.59 -9.70
CA ASN A 174 26.70 12.98 -9.35
C ASN A 174 27.14 13.21 -7.89
N ARG A 175 27.35 12.16 -7.08
CA ARG A 175 27.78 12.27 -5.67
C ARG A 175 29.11 12.97 -5.44
N ASN A 176 29.75 13.50 -6.50
CA ASN A 176 30.83 14.50 -6.39
C ASN A 176 30.34 15.94 -6.35
N ARG A 177 29.02 16.22 -6.33
CA ARG A 177 28.46 17.56 -6.17
C ARG A 177 27.24 17.49 -5.26
N ASN A 178 27.29 18.30 -4.18
CA ASN A 178 26.16 18.56 -3.30
C ASN A 178 24.90 18.88 -4.10
N ASP A 179 23.82 18.13 -3.85
CA ASP A 179 22.49 18.74 -3.78
C ASP A 179 21.44 17.77 -3.26
N SER A 180 20.70 18.28 -2.30
CA SER A 180 19.55 17.70 -1.65
C SER A 180 18.29 17.99 -2.48
N VAL A 181 17.89 17.13 -3.40
CA VAL A 181 16.53 17.21 -3.99
C VAL A 181 16.07 15.81 -4.34
N THR A 182 14.97 15.42 -3.81
CA THR A 182 13.75 14.82 -4.37
C THR A 182 13.08 13.83 -3.43
N ARG A 183 12.01 14.32 -2.84
CA ARG A 183 11.01 13.47 -2.18
C ARG A 183 9.81 13.39 -3.12
N THR A 184 9.67 12.32 -3.87
CA THR A 184 8.51 12.09 -4.75
C THR A 184 7.72 10.83 -4.45
N LEU A 185 8.23 9.95 -3.57
CA LEU A 185 7.49 8.80 -3.07
C LEU A 185 7.12 9.02 -1.60
N PRO A 186 5.93 8.58 -1.16
CA PRO A 186 5.60 8.55 0.26
C PRO A 186 6.67 7.74 1.01
N ARG A 187 7.43 8.39 1.86
CA ARG A 187 8.42 7.72 2.71
C ARG A 187 7.78 7.31 4.02
N SER A 188 7.92 6.04 4.36
CA SER A 188 7.77 5.59 5.74
C SER A 188 8.83 6.27 6.63
N ARG A 189 8.45 6.66 7.85
CA ARG A 189 9.37 7.25 8.84
C ARG A 189 10.44 6.27 9.31
N SER A 190 10.16 4.98 9.28
CA SER A 190 11.08 3.91 9.67
C SER A 190 11.41 3.01 8.49
N ILE A 191 12.29 3.45 7.60
CA ILE A 191 12.98 2.50 6.71
C ILE A 191 13.96 1.73 7.60
N PRO A 192 13.93 0.38 7.62
CA PRO A 192 15.03 -0.39 8.21
C PRO A 192 16.34 0.16 7.65
N SER A 193 17.37 0.25 8.48
CA SER A 193 18.68 0.72 8.04
C SER A 193 19.01 0.10 6.69
N GLU A 194 19.52 0.87 5.74
CA GLU A 194 19.85 0.38 4.38
C GLU A 194 20.70 -0.90 4.40
N GLU A 195 21.35 -1.19 5.53
CA GLU A 195 22.15 -2.39 5.80
C GLU A 195 21.33 -3.70 5.88
N ALA A 196 20.00 -3.62 6.12
CA ALA A 196 19.16 -4.82 6.22
C ALA A 196 18.67 -5.36 4.86
N LEU A 197 18.77 -4.59 3.79
CA LEU A 197 18.38 -4.99 2.44
C LEU A 197 19.61 -5.15 1.57
N TYR A 198 19.55 -6.08 0.59
CA TYR A 198 20.62 -6.22 -0.40
C TYR A 198 20.87 -4.90 -1.13
N GLU A 199 22.13 -4.70 -1.56
CA GLU A 199 22.48 -3.57 -2.39
C GLU A 199 21.57 -3.52 -3.64
N GLN A 200 21.01 -2.36 -3.90
CA GLN A 200 20.16 -2.13 -5.05
C GLN A 200 20.95 -2.29 -6.34
N THR A 201 20.57 -3.26 -7.15
CA THR A 201 21.20 -3.58 -8.43
C THR A 201 20.31 -3.31 -9.63
N VAL A 202 18.99 -3.20 -9.40
CA VAL A 202 18.00 -2.87 -10.43
C VAL A 202 18.21 -1.44 -10.88
N THR A 203 18.22 -1.25 -12.19
CA THR A 203 18.45 0.05 -12.84
C THR A 203 17.23 0.55 -13.61
N SER A 204 16.28 -0.35 -13.92
CA SER A 204 15.07 -0.02 -14.66
C SER A 204 13.91 -0.95 -14.31
N MET A 205 12.70 -0.43 -14.45
CA MET A 205 11.46 -1.16 -14.29
C MET A 205 10.48 -0.82 -15.40
N GLU A 206 9.78 -1.83 -15.94
CA GLU A 206 8.76 -1.62 -16.96
C GLU A 206 7.40 -2.05 -16.46
N SER A 207 6.38 -1.25 -16.77
CA SER A 207 4.99 -1.50 -16.40
C SER A 207 4.24 -2.16 -17.53
N LEU A 208 3.62 -3.31 -17.25
CA LEU A 208 2.76 -4.05 -18.16
C LEU A 208 1.34 -4.06 -17.61
N LEU A 209 0.41 -3.42 -18.34
CA LEU A 209 -1.00 -3.40 -17.98
C LEU A 209 -1.72 -4.57 -18.62
N VAL A 210 -2.50 -5.32 -17.85
CA VAL A 210 -3.33 -6.42 -18.36
C VAL A 210 -4.81 -6.12 -18.25
N GLY A 211 -5.59 -6.63 -19.23
CA GLY A 211 -7.02 -6.36 -19.35
C GLY A 211 -7.93 -7.30 -18.56
N THR A 212 -7.38 -8.08 -17.62
CA THR A 212 -8.14 -9.14 -16.93
C THR A 212 -8.74 -8.72 -15.57
N GLY A 213 -8.59 -7.47 -15.16
CA GLY A 213 -9.05 -7.01 -13.85
C GLY A 213 -9.80 -5.69 -13.90
N VAL A 214 -9.24 -4.65 -13.22
CA VAL A 214 -9.88 -3.32 -13.09
C VAL A 214 -9.96 -2.60 -14.44
N TYR A 215 -8.90 -2.67 -15.23
CA TYR A 215 -8.82 -1.99 -16.50
C TYR A 215 -9.67 -2.67 -17.59
N ASN A 216 -10.54 -1.88 -18.20
CA ASN A 216 -11.32 -2.32 -19.36
C ASN A 216 -11.21 -1.28 -20.48
N PRO A 217 -10.49 -1.61 -21.58
CA PRO A 217 -10.29 -0.69 -22.69
C PRO A 217 -11.58 -0.26 -23.41
N GLU A 218 -12.61 -1.10 -23.38
CA GLU A 218 -13.90 -0.79 -24.03
C GLU A 218 -14.65 0.33 -23.28
N LYS A 219 -14.55 0.34 -21.95
CA LYS A 219 -15.17 1.36 -21.11
C LYS A 219 -14.44 2.72 -21.17
N GLU A 220 -13.15 2.72 -21.42
CA GLU A 220 -12.36 3.96 -21.52
C GLU A 220 -12.71 4.78 -22.76
N THR A 221 -13.13 4.14 -23.85
CA THR A 221 -13.54 4.81 -25.07
C THR A 221 -14.93 5.49 -24.98
N GLU A 222 -15.76 5.04 -24.05
CA GLU A 222 -17.12 5.55 -23.86
C GLU A 222 -17.21 6.71 -22.86
N THR A 223 -16.22 6.87 -21.98
CA THR A 223 -16.24 7.88 -20.92
C THR A 223 -15.30 9.03 -21.28
N LYS A 224 -15.82 10.26 -21.30
CA LYS A 224 -14.97 11.46 -21.41
C LYS A 224 -14.10 11.52 -20.16
N SER A 225 -12.83 11.90 -20.33
CA SER A 225 -11.83 11.92 -19.23
C SER A 225 -12.24 12.74 -17.99
N GLU A 226 -13.23 13.63 -18.14
CA GLU A 226 -13.78 14.48 -17.06
C GLU A 226 -14.78 13.74 -16.15
N ASP A 227 -15.37 12.63 -16.62
CA ASP A 227 -16.38 11.85 -15.90
C ASP A 227 -15.81 10.63 -15.17
N ILE A 228 -14.51 10.37 -15.30
CA ILE A 228 -13.88 9.22 -14.65
C ILE A 228 -13.61 9.54 -13.19
N VAL A 229 -14.36 8.90 -12.30
CA VAL A 229 -14.07 8.93 -10.87
C VAL A 229 -12.70 8.27 -10.62
N TYR A 230 -11.77 9.04 -10.05
CA TYR A 230 -10.45 8.52 -9.69
C TYR A 230 -10.54 7.40 -8.66
N HIS A 231 -10.10 6.21 -9.02
CA HIS A 231 -10.10 5.01 -8.18
C HIS A 231 -8.69 4.58 -7.76
N GLY A 232 -7.76 5.53 -7.74
CA GLY A 232 -6.36 5.26 -7.50
C GLY A 232 -5.97 5.19 -6.01
N HIS A 233 -4.73 5.51 -5.78
CA HIS A 233 -4.17 5.59 -4.45
C HIS A 233 -4.74 6.80 -3.68
N ARG A 234 -5.04 6.62 -2.39
CA ARG A 234 -5.66 7.65 -1.56
C ARG A 234 -4.82 8.94 -1.38
N ASP A 235 -3.49 8.82 -1.43
CA ASP A 235 -2.54 9.91 -1.10
C ASP A 235 -1.83 10.52 -2.32
N ILE A 236 -2.04 9.97 -3.52
CA ILE A 236 -1.33 10.41 -4.72
C ILE A 236 -2.30 11.15 -5.62
N ALA A 237 -1.92 12.37 -5.97
CA ALA A 237 -2.64 13.14 -6.97
C ALA A 237 -2.59 12.43 -8.33
N HIS A 238 -3.66 12.57 -9.10
CA HIS A 238 -3.73 12.02 -10.45
C HIS A 238 -2.73 12.72 -11.38
N GLU A 239 -1.73 11.96 -11.84
CA GLU A 239 -0.79 12.36 -12.89
C GLU A 239 -1.02 11.46 -14.11
N PRO A 240 -1.70 11.91 -15.18
CA PRO A 240 -2.05 11.05 -16.32
C PRO A 240 -0.86 10.36 -16.97
N GLU A 241 0.31 10.97 -16.95
CA GLU A 241 1.54 10.38 -17.51
C GLU A 241 2.01 9.16 -16.70
N LEU A 242 1.76 9.14 -15.38
CA LEU A 242 2.12 8.01 -14.54
C LEU A 242 1.22 6.79 -14.73
N SER A 243 -0.03 6.97 -15.16
CA SER A 243 -0.95 5.88 -15.43
C SER A 243 -0.76 5.22 -16.81
N LYS A 244 0.15 5.75 -17.65
CA LYS A 244 0.45 5.17 -18.95
C LYS A 244 1.38 3.96 -18.81
N PRO A 245 0.95 2.74 -19.20
CA PRO A 245 1.81 1.56 -19.14
C PRO A 245 2.88 1.61 -20.24
N THR A 246 4.00 0.93 -19.99
CA THR A 246 4.98 0.66 -21.05
C THR A 246 4.36 -0.17 -22.17
N LYS A 247 3.48 -1.13 -21.81
CA LYS A 247 2.73 -1.96 -22.75
C LYS A 247 1.40 -2.39 -22.15
N PHE A 248 0.35 -2.36 -22.95
CA PHE A 248 -0.93 -3.04 -22.67
C PHE A 248 -0.96 -4.41 -23.32
N LEU A 249 -1.48 -5.41 -22.62
CA LEU A 249 -1.60 -6.81 -23.05
C LEU A 249 -2.93 -7.39 -22.57
N PRO A 250 -3.54 -8.32 -23.30
CA PRO A 250 -4.84 -8.88 -22.93
C PRO A 250 -4.83 -9.53 -21.54
N ASP A 251 -3.77 -10.28 -21.22
CA ASP A 251 -3.63 -11.07 -20.02
C ASP A 251 -2.15 -11.28 -19.63
N VAL A 252 -1.92 -11.99 -18.53
CA VAL A 252 -0.59 -12.29 -17.99
C VAL A 252 0.21 -13.22 -18.91
N ASP A 253 -0.42 -14.17 -19.59
CA ASP A 253 0.27 -15.11 -20.50
C ASP A 253 0.91 -14.36 -21.68
N ASN A 254 0.13 -13.44 -22.28
CA ASN A 254 0.66 -12.52 -23.28
C ASN A 254 1.76 -11.60 -22.69
N GLY A 255 1.62 -11.24 -21.42
CA GLY A 255 2.65 -10.47 -20.69
C GLY A 255 3.97 -11.20 -20.57
N ILE A 256 3.95 -12.45 -20.16
CA ILE A 256 5.14 -13.30 -20.07
C ILE A 256 5.76 -13.53 -21.43
N SER A 257 4.94 -13.85 -22.44
CA SER A 257 5.40 -14.04 -23.82
C SER A 257 6.12 -12.81 -24.36
N TYR A 258 5.54 -11.61 -24.14
CA TYR A 258 6.18 -10.33 -24.50
C TYR A 258 7.54 -10.13 -23.80
N ILE A 259 7.64 -10.45 -22.50
CA ILE A 259 8.91 -10.33 -21.75
C ILE A 259 9.95 -11.27 -22.34
N LEU A 260 9.60 -12.54 -22.55
CA LEU A 260 10.52 -13.54 -23.07
C LEU A 260 11.04 -13.19 -24.47
N GLU A 261 10.15 -12.73 -25.35
CA GLU A 261 10.52 -12.25 -26.68
C GLU A 261 11.45 -11.04 -26.61
N LYS A 262 11.10 -10.04 -25.79
CA LYS A 262 11.86 -8.80 -25.63
C LYS A 262 13.27 -9.05 -25.08
N GLU A 263 13.41 -10.00 -24.16
CA GLU A 263 14.69 -10.39 -23.55
C GLU A 263 15.44 -11.46 -24.39
N ASN A 264 14.94 -11.80 -25.58
CA ASN A 264 15.49 -12.83 -26.48
C ASN A 264 15.66 -14.19 -25.78
N PHE A 265 14.70 -14.54 -24.92
CA PHE A 265 14.72 -15.82 -24.22
C PHE A 265 14.03 -16.87 -25.08
N ALA A 266 14.79 -17.81 -25.67
CA ALA A 266 14.23 -18.93 -26.39
C ALA A 266 13.69 -19.97 -25.39
N ILE A 267 12.35 -20.16 -25.38
CA ILE A 267 11.76 -21.32 -24.71
C ILE A 267 12.20 -22.54 -25.53
N LYS A 268 13.06 -23.40 -24.95
CA LYS A 268 13.31 -24.71 -25.53
C LYS A 268 12.03 -25.53 -25.35
N THR A 269 11.24 -25.66 -26.42
CA THR A 269 10.12 -26.59 -26.51
C THR A 269 10.60 -28.02 -26.45
#